data_9ad4ad94b8fec041965038c44c56cd8a
#
_entry.id   9ad4ad94b8fec041965038c44c56cd8a
#
_cell.length_a   1.000
_cell.length_b   1.000
_cell.length_c   1.000
_cell.angle_alpha   90.00
_cell.angle_beta   90.00
_cell.angle_gamma   90.00
#
_symmetry.space_group_name_H-M   'P 1'
#
loop_
_entity.id
_entity.type
_entity.pdbx_description
1 polymer ?
#
loop_
_entity_poly.entity_id
_entity_poly.type
_entity_poly.pdbx_seq_one_letter_code
_entity_poly.pdbx_strand_id
1 'polypeptide(L)'
;MRQVTLDERTSLGEETSKKLRSNLPPGGWFPALRDLSWYITERNVVYIDLFLSPHLQKISIRAAWSRNNPDIPPAILPTLVPIISALPTSSLERISVSTNHLTMPWARFKDPLSSVILRCGPSFTEYDSPVPLSNAALDHLIHLPHLRTWRIHGPPPTYPASSLPLVFPPLRELTLGENAACGWLPLLKRLEEGASTTQRMTPLSKAKEFLKVLKIEDVFGINIGASFVSAVQRFRNLVSLRVCVYCHDRDDRGKCIFELNDDNVTELAMALTQLESLVLGYPCSENTCLTTVTCLLPISVHCSKLNRLSIHFNATNIADDLRNILENPRFQQLRSLPRCPLAFLDVYRMPLGLHGSDLEIVVKGMIDIFPSLAHCEGVEEGWEEFSGMIGDLQGYSK
;
A
#
# COMPACT_ATOMS: atom_id res chain seq x y z
N MET A 1 -11.53 -2.47 -31.68
CA MET A 1 -11.76 -2.15 -30.24
C MET A 1 -10.53 -2.56 -29.46
N ARG A 2 -9.92 -1.65 -28.67
CA ARG A 2 -8.69 -1.96 -27.89
C ARG A 2 -8.97 -2.18 -26.41
N GLN A 3 -10.07 -1.66 -25.91
CA GLN A 3 -10.46 -1.76 -24.50
C GLN A 3 -11.93 -2.14 -24.38
N VAL A 4 -12.24 -3.03 -23.44
CA VAL A 4 -13.59 -3.44 -23.06
C VAL A 4 -13.72 -3.44 -21.55
N THR A 5 -14.83 -2.90 -21.07
CA THR A 5 -15.23 -2.99 -19.67
C THR A 5 -16.55 -3.76 -19.62
N LEU A 6 -16.56 -4.85 -18.88
CA LEU A 6 -17.76 -5.62 -18.57
C LEU A 6 -18.13 -5.30 -17.13
N ASP A 7 -19.17 -4.49 -16.96
CA ASP A 7 -19.69 -4.11 -15.65
C ASP A 7 -20.71 -5.13 -15.11
N GLU A 8 -21.21 -4.90 -13.92
CA GLU A 8 -22.19 -5.76 -13.26
C GLU A 8 -23.54 -5.85 -14.01
N ARG A 9 -23.83 -4.87 -14.89
CA ARG A 9 -25.06 -4.81 -15.70
C ARG A 9 -24.89 -5.51 -17.04
N THR A 10 -23.66 -5.80 -17.42
CA THR A 10 -23.37 -6.45 -18.71
C THR A 10 -23.86 -7.90 -18.63
N SER A 11 -24.89 -8.23 -19.38
CA SER A 11 -25.39 -9.59 -19.51
C SER A 11 -25.68 -9.91 -20.99
N LEU A 12 -25.21 -11.06 -21.42
CA LEU A 12 -25.61 -11.66 -22.70
C LEU A 12 -26.63 -12.75 -22.39
N GLY A 13 -27.73 -12.78 -23.16
CA GLY A 13 -28.65 -13.91 -23.06
C GLY A 13 -27.94 -15.23 -23.34
N GLU A 14 -28.31 -16.30 -22.66
CA GLU A 14 -27.66 -17.63 -22.80
C GLU A 14 -27.62 -18.12 -24.24
N GLU A 15 -28.72 -17.94 -24.98
CA GLU A 15 -28.81 -18.27 -26.39
C GLU A 15 -27.84 -17.46 -27.26
N THR A 16 -27.71 -16.16 -26.98
CA THR A 16 -26.79 -15.27 -27.67
C THR A 16 -25.35 -15.71 -27.44
N SER A 17 -24.99 -16.00 -26.18
CA SER A 17 -23.64 -16.45 -25.85
C SER A 17 -23.31 -17.82 -26.47
N LYS A 18 -24.26 -18.75 -26.54
CA LYS A 18 -24.10 -20.04 -27.27
C LYS A 18 -23.89 -19.83 -28.77
N LYS A 19 -24.67 -18.96 -29.39
CA LYS A 19 -24.51 -18.62 -30.84
C LYS A 19 -23.16 -17.94 -31.11
N LEU A 20 -22.71 -17.05 -30.23
CA LEU A 20 -21.42 -16.42 -30.37
C LEU A 20 -20.28 -17.42 -30.23
N ARG A 21 -20.34 -18.36 -29.27
CA ARG A 21 -19.33 -19.42 -29.13
C ARG A 21 -19.28 -20.36 -30.34
N SER A 22 -20.42 -20.79 -30.86
CA SER A 22 -20.46 -21.69 -32.00
C SER A 22 -19.89 -21.05 -33.29
N ASN A 23 -19.83 -19.74 -33.35
CA ASN A 23 -19.30 -18.98 -34.49
C ASN A 23 -18.01 -18.22 -34.14
N LEU A 24 -17.30 -18.63 -33.08
CA LEU A 24 -16.08 -17.93 -32.66
C LEU A 24 -15.02 -18.00 -33.76
N PRO A 25 -14.59 -16.85 -34.29
CA PRO A 25 -13.57 -16.82 -35.30
C PRO A 25 -12.20 -17.19 -34.74
N PRO A 26 -11.28 -17.70 -35.58
CA PRO A 26 -9.88 -17.86 -35.14
C PRO A 26 -9.33 -16.55 -34.61
N GLY A 27 -8.83 -16.54 -33.36
CA GLY A 27 -8.34 -15.34 -32.67
C GLY A 27 -9.38 -14.59 -31.85
N GLY A 28 -10.60 -15.12 -31.70
CA GLY A 28 -11.68 -14.55 -30.88
C GLY A 28 -12.47 -13.46 -31.60
N TRP A 29 -13.57 -13.00 -30.97
CA TRP A 29 -14.40 -11.92 -31.48
C TRP A 29 -13.71 -10.54 -31.47
N PHE A 30 -12.72 -10.38 -30.61
CA PHE A 30 -12.02 -9.11 -30.39
C PHE A 30 -10.51 -9.27 -30.54
N PRO A 31 -10.00 -9.64 -31.75
CA PRO A 31 -8.56 -9.94 -31.90
C PRO A 31 -7.64 -8.78 -31.57
N ALA A 32 -8.13 -7.53 -31.65
CA ALA A 32 -7.37 -6.33 -31.32
C ALA A 32 -7.55 -5.87 -29.84
N LEU A 33 -8.25 -6.65 -29.02
CA LEU A 33 -8.45 -6.30 -27.61
C LEU A 33 -7.14 -6.43 -26.84
N ARG A 34 -6.76 -5.36 -26.14
CA ARG A 34 -5.55 -5.30 -25.30
C ARG A 34 -5.86 -5.14 -23.83
N ASP A 35 -6.94 -4.43 -23.50
CA ASP A 35 -7.32 -4.13 -22.12
C ASP A 35 -8.71 -4.68 -21.84
N LEU A 36 -8.81 -5.56 -20.85
CA LEU A 36 -10.06 -6.12 -20.37
C LEU A 36 -10.26 -5.80 -18.90
N SER A 37 -11.29 -5.04 -18.60
CA SER A 37 -11.78 -4.83 -17.24
C SER A 37 -13.07 -5.60 -17.05
N TRP A 38 -13.06 -6.55 -16.14
CA TRP A 38 -14.17 -7.46 -15.95
C TRP A 38 -14.68 -7.48 -14.54
N TYR A 39 -15.92 -7.08 -14.38
CA TYR A 39 -16.67 -7.19 -13.16
C TYR A 39 -17.40 -8.53 -13.14
N ILE A 40 -16.92 -9.48 -12.35
CA ILE A 40 -17.48 -10.83 -12.30
C ILE A 40 -18.82 -10.82 -11.62
N THR A 41 -19.83 -11.38 -12.32
CA THR A 41 -21.15 -11.69 -11.80
C THR A 41 -21.53 -13.11 -12.22
N GLU A 42 -22.52 -13.71 -11.58
CA GLU A 42 -23.07 -15.00 -12.02
C GLU A 42 -23.52 -14.97 -13.47
N ARG A 43 -24.03 -13.82 -13.94
CA ARG A 43 -24.57 -13.65 -15.26
C ARG A 43 -23.53 -13.54 -16.36
N ASN A 44 -22.37 -12.98 -16.05
CA ASN A 44 -21.36 -12.69 -17.07
C ASN A 44 -20.13 -13.61 -17.05
N VAL A 45 -19.95 -14.41 -16.00
CA VAL A 45 -18.82 -15.34 -15.89
C VAL A 45 -18.78 -16.34 -17.04
N VAL A 46 -19.95 -16.72 -17.54
CA VAL A 46 -20.08 -17.77 -18.56
C VAL A 46 -19.63 -17.36 -19.96
N TYR A 47 -19.41 -16.08 -20.25
CA TYR A 47 -19.04 -15.63 -21.61
C TYR A 47 -17.77 -14.77 -21.69
N ILE A 48 -17.00 -14.72 -20.63
CA ILE A 48 -15.74 -13.98 -20.62
C ILE A 48 -14.72 -14.51 -21.63
N ASP A 49 -14.75 -15.81 -21.89
CA ASP A 49 -13.91 -16.47 -22.89
C ASP A 49 -14.03 -15.85 -24.29
N LEU A 50 -15.19 -15.25 -24.62
CA LEU A 50 -15.39 -14.51 -25.85
C LEU A 50 -14.49 -13.27 -25.99
N PHE A 51 -13.99 -12.75 -24.87
CA PHE A 51 -13.15 -11.55 -24.80
C PHE A 51 -11.66 -11.87 -24.60
N LEU A 52 -11.28 -13.13 -24.51
CA LEU A 52 -9.87 -13.51 -24.39
C LEU A 52 -9.17 -13.39 -25.76
N SER A 53 -8.54 -12.24 -25.98
CA SER A 53 -7.73 -11.99 -27.18
C SER A 53 -6.30 -12.50 -26.98
N PRO A 54 -5.66 -13.08 -28.02
CA PRO A 54 -4.24 -13.45 -27.96
C PRO A 54 -3.31 -12.24 -27.75
N HIS A 55 -3.79 -11.03 -28.02
CA HIS A 55 -3.05 -9.78 -27.85
C HIS A 55 -3.40 -9.04 -26.55
N LEU A 56 -4.08 -9.71 -25.62
CA LEU A 56 -4.46 -9.11 -24.34
C LEU A 56 -3.20 -8.75 -23.52
N GLN A 57 -3.07 -7.47 -23.20
CA GLN A 57 -1.94 -6.92 -22.44
C GLN A 57 -2.31 -6.69 -20.97
N LYS A 58 -3.54 -6.27 -20.71
CA LYS A 58 -3.99 -5.93 -19.35
C LYS A 58 -5.31 -6.61 -19.07
N ILE A 59 -5.38 -7.23 -17.91
CA ILE A 59 -6.62 -7.79 -17.38
C ILE A 59 -6.82 -7.31 -15.94
N SER A 60 -8.00 -6.76 -15.71
CA SER A 60 -8.47 -6.39 -14.38
C SER A 60 -9.74 -7.17 -14.08
N ILE A 61 -9.67 -8.02 -13.08
CA ILE A 61 -10.76 -8.88 -12.62
C ILE A 61 -11.24 -8.33 -11.29
N ARG A 62 -12.49 -7.90 -11.21
CA ARG A 62 -13.12 -7.42 -9.98
C ARG A 62 -14.28 -8.32 -9.62
N ALA A 63 -14.21 -8.92 -8.47
CA ALA A 63 -15.31 -9.69 -7.92
C ALA A 63 -16.10 -8.81 -6.95
N ALA A 64 -17.32 -8.42 -7.36
CA ALA A 64 -18.24 -7.71 -6.50
C ALA A 64 -19.39 -8.63 -6.12
N TRP A 65 -19.33 -9.11 -4.90
CA TRP A 65 -20.44 -9.86 -4.33
C TRP A 65 -21.27 -8.93 -3.47
N SER A 66 -22.56 -9.20 -3.39
CA SER A 66 -23.43 -8.43 -2.51
C SER A 66 -22.96 -8.57 -1.06
N ARG A 67 -22.94 -7.46 -0.31
CA ARG A 67 -22.66 -7.48 1.14
C ARG A 67 -23.57 -8.43 1.90
N ASN A 68 -24.76 -8.72 1.35
CA ASN A 68 -25.76 -9.60 1.95
C ASN A 68 -25.55 -11.09 1.61
N ASN A 69 -24.68 -11.41 0.67
CA ASN A 69 -24.31 -12.78 0.32
C ASN A 69 -22.80 -12.86 0.04
N PRO A 70 -22.00 -13.01 1.09
CA PRO A 70 -20.54 -13.01 0.99
C PRO A 70 -19.98 -14.27 0.30
N ASP A 71 -20.78 -15.34 0.19
CA ASP A 71 -20.34 -16.57 -0.40
C ASP A 71 -20.34 -16.47 -1.93
N ILE A 72 -19.21 -16.83 -2.53
CA ILE A 72 -19.17 -17.02 -3.97
C ILE A 72 -20.14 -18.16 -4.31
N PRO A 73 -21.09 -17.96 -5.22
CA PRO A 73 -21.90 -19.05 -5.67
C PRO A 73 -21.00 -20.20 -6.13
N PRO A 74 -21.19 -21.43 -5.59
CA PRO A 74 -20.34 -22.58 -5.91
C PRO A 74 -20.22 -22.83 -7.43
N ALA A 75 -21.21 -22.39 -8.18
CA ALA A 75 -21.25 -22.52 -9.64
C ALA A 75 -20.23 -21.64 -10.39
N ILE A 76 -19.74 -20.55 -9.79
CA ILE A 76 -18.81 -19.61 -10.45
C ILE A 76 -17.39 -20.14 -10.46
N LEU A 77 -16.94 -20.76 -9.36
CA LEU A 77 -15.59 -21.25 -9.23
C LEU A 77 -15.14 -22.21 -10.33
N PRO A 78 -15.95 -23.26 -10.68
CA PRO A 78 -15.60 -24.17 -11.76
C PRO A 78 -15.45 -23.50 -13.13
N THR A 79 -16.12 -22.37 -13.33
CA THR A 79 -16.07 -21.60 -14.57
C THR A 79 -14.85 -20.67 -14.61
N LEU A 80 -14.51 -20.04 -13.48
CA LEU A 80 -13.38 -19.11 -13.38
C LEU A 80 -12.02 -19.78 -13.52
N VAL A 81 -11.83 -20.95 -12.93
CA VAL A 81 -10.54 -21.65 -12.95
C VAL A 81 -10.04 -21.94 -14.37
N PRO A 82 -10.84 -22.54 -15.28
CA PRO A 82 -10.44 -22.73 -16.68
C PRO A 82 -10.14 -21.40 -17.40
N ILE A 83 -10.93 -20.38 -17.15
CA ILE A 83 -10.77 -19.06 -17.78
C ILE A 83 -9.44 -18.43 -17.39
N ILE A 84 -9.13 -18.39 -16.08
CA ILE A 84 -7.86 -17.89 -15.60
C ILE A 84 -6.71 -18.70 -16.20
N SER A 85 -6.83 -20.02 -16.26
CA SER A 85 -5.81 -20.89 -16.84
C SER A 85 -5.60 -20.67 -18.34
N ALA A 86 -6.63 -20.22 -19.05
CA ALA A 86 -6.60 -19.95 -20.50
C ALA A 86 -6.10 -18.54 -20.86
N LEU A 87 -5.74 -17.69 -19.89
CA LEU A 87 -5.26 -16.34 -20.17
C LEU A 87 -4.05 -16.36 -21.10
N PRO A 88 -4.01 -15.50 -22.14
CA PRO A 88 -2.88 -15.38 -23.04
C PRO A 88 -1.72 -14.71 -22.29
N THR A 89 -0.61 -15.43 -22.12
CA THR A 89 0.50 -14.98 -21.27
C THR A 89 1.64 -14.34 -22.04
N SER A 90 1.74 -14.59 -23.34
CA SER A 90 2.86 -14.09 -24.16
C SER A 90 2.89 -12.57 -24.31
N SER A 91 1.72 -11.93 -24.33
CA SER A 91 1.55 -10.48 -24.49
C SER A 91 1.14 -9.77 -23.18
N LEU A 92 0.94 -10.53 -22.10
CA LEU A 92 0.39 -10.00 -20.87
C LEU A 92 1.43 -9.13 -20.15
N GLU A 93 1.04 -7.90 -19.85
CA GLU A 93 1.84 -6.91 -19.14
C GLU A 93 1.36 -6.69 -17.70
N ARG A 94 0.04 -6.89 -17.48
CA ARG A 94 -0.59 -6.58 -16.20
C ARG A 94 -1.71 -7.54 -15.86
N ILE A 95 -1.70 -8.02 -14.62
CA ILE A 95 -2.83 -8.70 -13.98
C ILE A 95 -3.21 -7.94 -12.72
N SER A 96 -4.49 -7.58 -12.61
CA SER A 96 -5.08 -7.07 -11.38
C SER A 96 -6.30 -7.91 -11.03
N VAL A 97 -6.32 -8.44 -9.83
CA VAL A 97 -7.46 -9.17 -9.25
C VAL A 97 -7.83 -8.47 -7.96
N SER A 98 -9.05 -8.00 -7.85
CA SER A 98 -9.53 -7.31 -6.65
C SER A 98 -10.91 -7.80 -6.24
N THR A 99 -11.20 -7.71 -4.96
CA THR A 99 -12.52 -8.01 -4.41
C THR A 99 -12.84 -7.03 -3.30
N ASN A 100 -14.12 -6.81 -3.10
CA ASN A 100 -14.61 -6.03 -1.98
C ASN A 100 -14.82 -6.89 -0.72
N HIS A 101 -14.50 -8.18 -0.75
CA HIS A 101 -14.76 -9.11 0.33
C HIS A 101 -13.52 -9.91 0.74
N LEU A 102 -13.26 -9.90 2.05
CA LEU A 102 -12.15 -10.60 2.71
C LEU A 102 -12.30 -12.13 2.74
N THR A 103 -13.52 -12.61 2.57
CA THR A 103 -13.88 -14.04 2.77
C THR A 103 -13.76 -14.90 1.52
N MET A 104 -13.24 -14.36 0.42
CA MET A 104 -13.05 -15.13 -0.80
C MET A 104 -12.12 -16.33 -0.59
N PRO A 105 -12.47 -17.53 -1.08
CA PRO A 105 -11.60 -18.70 -1.01
C PRO A 105 -10.44 -18.60 -2.02
N TRP A 106 -9.62 -17.57 -1.88
CA TRP A 106 -8.49 -17.27 -2.77
C TRP A 106 -7.54 -18.45 -2.95
N ALA A 107 -7.45 -19.33 -1.95
CA ALA A 107 -6.62 -20.53 -2.03
C ALA A 107 -6.95 -21.41 -3.25
N ARG A 108 -8.21 -21.43 -3.71
CA ARG A 108 -8.63 -22.21 -4.89
C ARG A 108 -8.11 -21.67 -6.21
N PHE A 109 -7.73 -20.39 -6.24
CA PHE A 109 -7.16 -19.75 -7.43
C PHE A 109 -5.64 -19.78 -7.45
N LYS A 110 -5.01 -20.29 -6.39
CA LYS A 110 -3.55 -20.36 -6.26
C LYS A 110 -2.89 -21.06 -7.45
N ASP A 111 -3.30 -22.27 -7.75
CA ASP A 111 -2.67 -23.06 -8.81
C ASP A 111 -2.96 -22.51 -10.22
N PRO A 112 -4.21 -22.15 -10.56
CA PRO A 112 -4.51 -21.51 -11.85
C PRO A 112 -3.71 -20.23 -12.07
N LEU A 113 -3.70 -19.33 -11.12
CA LEU A 113 -2.99 -18.07 -11.24
C LEU A 113 -1.46 -18.25 -11.25
N SER A 114 -0.95 -19.17 -10.42
CA SER A 114 0.47 -19.54 -10.45
C SER A 114 0.89 -20.07 -11.80
N SER A 115 0.05 -20.91 -12.44
CA SER A 115 0.31 -21.42 -13.79
C SER A 115 0.34 -20.30 -14.83
N VAL A 116 -0.51 -19.29 -14.71
CA VAL A 116 -0.48 -18.10 -15.59
C VAL A 116 0.83 -17.34 -15.38
N ILE A 117 1.19 -17.03 -14.14
CA ILE A 117 2.42 -16.28 -13.81
C ILE A 117 3.66 -16.98 -14.33
N LEU A 118 3.78 -18.30 -14.16
CA LEU A 118 4.90 -19.09 -14.68
C LEU A 118 5.08 -19.02 -16.21
N ARG A 119 4.00 -18.69 -16.93
CA ARG A 119 4.01 -18.52 -18.40
C ARG A 119 4.18 -17.06 -18.84
N CYS A 120 4.11 -16.09 -17.91
CA CYS A 120 4.31 -14.69 -18.26
C CYS A 120 5.73 -14.44 -18.72
N GLY A 121 5.84 -13.67 -19.82
CA GLY A 121 7.11 -13.31 -20.42
C GLY A 121 7.72 -12.03 -19.82
N PRO A 122 8.86 -11.57 -20.38
CA PRO A 122 9.59 -10.41 -19.89
C PRO A 122 8.82 -9.08 -20.03
N SER A 123 7.74 -9.04 -20.83
CA SER A 123 6.87 -7.85 -20.95
C SER A 123 6.02 -7.59 -19.70
N PHE A 124 5.93 -8.54 -18.77
CA PHE A 124 5.11 -8.44 -17.58
C PHE A 124 5.66 -7.39 -16.60
N THR A 125 4.83 -6.42 -16.25
CA THR A 125 5.24 -5.23 -15.49
C THR A 125 4.49 -5.02 -14.18
N GLU A 126 3.29 -5.61 -14.04
CA GLU A 126 2.45 -5.35 -12.87
C GLU A 126 1.66 -6.59 -12.44
N TYR A 127 1.79 -6.92 -11.17
CA TYR A 127 1.00 -7.93 -10.47
C TYR A 127 0.29 -7.31 -9.28
N ASP A 128 -1.04 -7.47 -9.23
CA ASP A 128 -1.89 -6.96 -8.16
C ASP A 128 -2.97 -8.01 -7.86
N SER A 129 -2.85 -8.72 -6.75
CA SER A 129 -3.81 -9.79 -6.46
C SER A 129 -3.79 -10.21 -4.98
N PRO A 130 -4.95 -10.49 -4.39
CA PRO A 130 -5.06 -11.14 -3.10
C PRO A 130 -4.84 -12.66 -3.16
N VAL A 131 -4.73 -13.22 -4.36
CA VAL A 131 -4.54 -14.66 -4.54
C VAL A 131 -3.12 -15.05 -4.16
N PRO A 132 -2.92 -15.98 -3.22
CA PRO A 132 -1.59 -16.49 -2.93
C PRO A 132 -1.00 -17.20 -4.15
N LEU A 133 0.29 -17.03 -4.40
CA LEU A 133 1.00 -17.75 -5.44
C LEU A 133 1.77 -18.94 -4.87
N SER A 134 2.07 -19.91 -5.73
CA SER A 134 3.03 -20.96 -5.40
C SER A 134 4.45 -20.38 -5.30
N ASN A 135 5.34 -21.04 -4.54
CA ASN A 135 6.73 -20.59 -4.42
C ASN A 135 7.44 -20.49 -5.77
N ALA A 136 7.17 -21.43 -6.70
CA ALA A 136 7.74 -21.39 -8.04
C ALA A 136 7.25 -20.18 -8.86
N ALA A 137 5.95 -19.83 -8.76
CA ALA A 137 5.40 -18.66 -9.43
C ALA A 137 5.93 -17.35 -8.85
N LEU A 138 6.12 -17.29 -7.54
CA LEU A 138 6.73 -16.14 -6.86
C LEU A 138 8.20 -15.99 -7.29
N ASP A 139 8.94 -17.09 -7.31
CA ASP A 139 10.33 -17.11 -7.76
C ASP A 139 10.44 -16.64 -9.21
N HIS A 140 9.56 -17.12 -10.09
CA HIS A 140 9.49 -16.64 -11.47
C HIS A 140 9.17 -15.14 -11.53
N LEU A 141 8.16 -14.66 -10.78
CA LEU A 141 7.72 -13.27 -10.78
C LEU A 141 8.85 -12.30 -10.39
N ILE A 142 9.62 -12.63 -9.35
CA ILE A 142 10.73 -11.79 -8.89
C ILE A 142 11.90 -11.76 -9.87
N HIS A 143 12.00 -12.71 -10.79
CA HIS A 143 13.03 -12.73 -11.83
C HIS A 143 12.59 -12.03 -13.13
N LEU A 144 11.34 -11.55 -13.22
CA LEU A 144 10.87 -10.83 -14.40
C LEU A 144 11.55 -9.45 -14.51
N PRO A 145 12.27 -9.16 -15.59
CA PRO A 145 13.19 -8.01 -15.67
C PRO A 145 12.47 -6.66 -15.68
N HIS A 146 11.21 -6.64 -16.03
CA HIS A 146 10.43 -5.42 -16.16
C HIS A 146 9.31 -5.27 -15.14
N LEU A 147 9.22 -6.16 -14.13
CA LEU A 147 8.25 -6.02 -13.05
C LEU A 147 8.53 -4.72 -12.28
N ARG A 148 7.53 -3.83 -12.23
CA ARG A 148 7.62 -2.50 -11.60
C ARG A 148 6.70 -2.36 -10.41
N THR A 149 5.53 -3.01 -10.46
CA THR A 149 4.50 -2.92 -9.44
C THR A 149 4.14 -4.32 -8.97
N TRP A 150 4.25 -4.52 -7.67
CA TRP A 150 3.90 -5.77 -7.03
C TRP A 150 3.01 -5.50 -5.83
N ARG A 151 1.73 -5.88 -5.91
CA ARG A 151 0.77 -5.76 -4.82
C ARG A 151 0.27 -7.13 -4.42
N ILE A 152 0.47 -7.45 -3.15
CA ILE A 152 0.12 -8.74 -2.57
C ILE A 152 -0.76 -8.51 -1.36
N HIS A 153 -1.94 -9.11 -1.36
CA HIS A 153 -2.91 -9.01 -0.28
C HIS A 153 -3.13 -10.35 0.45
N GLY A 154 -2.32 -11.35 0.18
CA GLY A 154 -2.41 -12.69 0.77
C GLY A 154 -1.29 -13.00 1.78
N PRO A 155 -1.35 -14.17 2.43
CA PRO A 155 -0.30 -14.60 3.33
C PRO A 155 1.06 -14.64 2.61
N PRO A 156 2.15 -14.32 3.33
CA PRO A 156 3.47 -14.36 2.73
C PRO A 156 3.81 -15.77 2.29
N PRO A 157 4.57 -15.89 1.21
CA PRO A 157 5.10 -17.18 0.82
C PRO A 157 6.01 -17.72 1.94
N THR A 158 5.84 -18.97 2.27
CA THR A 158 6.78 -19.68 3.13
C THR A 158 8.04 -19.96 2.32
N TYR A 159 9.00 -19.07 2.34
CA TYR A 159 10.30 -19.32 1.72
C TYR A 159 11.09 -20.32 2.56
N PRO A 160 11.61 -21.38 1.97
CA PRO A 160 12.58 -22.22 2.66
C PRO A 160 13.80 -21.37 3.03
N ALA A 161 14.31 -21.55 4.24
CA ALA A 161 15.43 -20.78 4.80
C ALA A 161 16.73 -20.85 3.96
N SER A 162 16.82 -21.82 3.05
CA SER A 162 17.98 -22.10 2.19
C SER A 162 17.91 -21.45 0.80
N SER A 163 16.91 -20.67 0.47
CA SER A 163 16.79 -20.13 -0.88
C SER A 163 17.76 -18.99 -1.11
N LEU A 164 18.34 -19.01 -2.31
CA LEU A 164 19.25 -18.04 -2.91
C LEU A 164 18.86 -16.59 -2.64
N PRO A 165 19.83 -15.65 -2.61
CA PRO A 165 19.51 -14.23 -2.47
C PRO A 165 18.54 -13.81 -3.57
N LEU A 166 17.40 -13.28 -3.16
CA LEU A 166 16.37 -12.80 -4.08
C LEU A 166 16.91 -11.63 -4.90
N VAL A 167 17.09 -11.84 -6.20
CA VAL A 167 17.42 -10.77 -7.14
C VAL A 167 16.11 -10.10 -7.52
N PHE A 168 15.80 -8.97 -6.91
CA PHE A 168 14.58 -8.25 -7.26
C PHE A 168 14.76 -7.45 -8.56
N PRO A 169 13.70 -7.42 -9.40
CA PRO A 169 13.64 -6.52 -10.54
C PRO A 169 13.68 -5.05 -10.07
N PRO A 170 13.77 -4.08 -10.97
CA PRO A 170 13.72 -2.65 -10.64
C PRO A 170 12.31 -2.23 -10.17
N LEU A 171 11.88 -2.83 -9.05
CA LEU A 171 10.56 -2.63 -8.47
C LEU A 171 10.40 -1.17 -8.01
N ARG A 172 9.34 -0.51 -8.46
CA ARG A 172 9.03 0.87 -8.10
C ARG A 172 7.99 0.96 -6.99
N GLU A 173 7.03 0.04 -7.00
CA GLU A 173 5.96 -0.01 -6.02
C GLU A 173 5.83 -1.41 -5.44
N LEU A 174 5.83 -1.50 -4.12
CA LEU A 174 5.54 -2.69 -3.35
C LEU A 174 4.38 -2.40 -2.40
N THR A 175 3.29 -3.16 -2.52
CA THR A 175 2.18 -3.12 -1.58
C THR A 175 2.03 -4.49 -0.93
N LEU A 176 2.00 -4.49 0.38
CA LEU A 176 1.84 -5.66 1.24
C LEU A 176 0.53 -5.47 2.00
N GLY A 177 -0.50 -6.22 1.64
CA GLY A 177 -1.83 -6.17 2.27
C GLY A 177 -2.12 -7.39 3.12
N GLU A 178 -3.33 -7.49 3.61
CA GLU A 178 -3.92 -8.42 4.58
C GLU A 178 -3.26 -9.79 4.77
N ASN A 179 -3.21 -10.26 6.02
CA ASN A 179 -2.71 -11.59 6.44
C ASN A 179 -1.21 -11.87 6.19
N ALA A 180 -0.48 -10.88 5.73
CA ALA A 180 0.91 -11.04 5.33
C ALA A 180 1.92 -10.75 6.44
N ALA A 181 1.46 -10.33 7.59
CA ALA A 181 2.21 -9.63 8.61
C ALA A 181 3.50 -10.29 9.07
N CYS A 182 3.40 -11.55 9.49
CA CYS A 182 4.54 -12.22 10.13
C CYS A 182 5.66 -12.61 9.17
N GLY A 183 5.38 -12.66 7.87
CA GLY A 183 6.32 -13.14 6.86
C GLY A 183 7.02 -12.06 6.03
N TRP A 184 6.52 -10.82 6.04
CA TRP A 184 7.06 -9.77 5.19
C TRP A 184 8.28 -9.07 5.76
N LEU A 185 8.40 -8.97 7.07
CA LEU A 185 9.62 -8.44 7.68
C LEU A 185 10.85 -9.27 7.30
N PRO A 186 10.82 -10.62 7.31
CA PRO A 186 11.86 -11.43 6.70
C PRO A 186 12.08 -11.14 5.21
N LEU A 187 11.03 -10.87 4.42
CA LEU A 187 11.18 -10.48 3.02
C LEU A 187 11.90 -9.15 2.89
N LEU A 188 11.47 -8.12 3.62
CA LEU A 188 12.12 -6.81 3.63
C LEU A 188 13.59 -6.92 4.08
N LYS A 189 13.89 -7.75 5.08
CA LYS A 189 15.26 -8.05 5.52
C LYS A 189 16.06 -8.79 4.46
N ARG A 190 15.46 -9.72 3.73
CA ARG A 190 16.12 -10.44 2.61
C ARG A 190 16.36 -9.58 1.39
N LEU A 191 15.47 -8.61 1.11
CA LEU A 191 15.74 -7.55 0.14
C LEU A 191 17.06 -6.85 0.46
N GLU A 192 17.48 -6.91 1.73
CA GLU A 192 18.70 -6.37 2.26
C GLU A 192 19.91 -7.29 2.12
N GLU A 193 19.80 -8.54 2.59
CA GLU A 193 20.92 -9.48 2.75
C GLU A 193 21.59 -9.83 1.41
N GLY A 194 20.79 -9.89 0.35
CA GLY A 194 21.32 -10.07 -1.00
C GLY A 194 22.32 -9.00 -1.46
N ALA A 195 22.41 -7.88 -0.76
CA ALA A 195 23.37 -6.81 -1.07
C ALA A 195 24.72 -6.96 -0.36
N SER A 196 24.79 -7.79 0.71
CA SER A 196 25.94 -7.83 1.62
C SER A 196 26.98 -8.92 1.30
N THR A 197 26.61 -10.00 0.62
CA THR A 197 27.41 -11.23 0.60
C THR A 197 28.33 -11.41 -0.60
N THR A 198 28.32 -10.51 -1.58
CA THR A 198 29.24 -10.64 -2.72
C THR A 198 29.92 -9.31 -3.06
N GLN A 199 31.24 -9.30 -2.90
CA GLN A 199 32.17 -8.21 -3.28
C GLN A 199 32.17 -7.86 -4.79
N ARG A 200 31.30 -8.42 -5.61
CA ARG A 200 31.07 -8.01 -6.99
C ARG A 200 29.76 -7.28 -7.06
N MET A 201 29.78 -6.03 -7.50
CA MET A 201 28.62 -5.20 -7.81
C MET A 201 27.63 -5.98 -8.68
N THR A 202 26.77 -6.76 -8.02
CA THR A 202 25.68 -7.46 -8.70
C THR A 202 24.49 -6.50 -8.80
N PRO A 203 23.57 -6.69 -9.77
CA PRO A 203 22.39 -5.83 -9.99
C PRO A 203 21.48 -5.64 -8.78
N LEU A 204 21.74 -6.31 -7.68
CA LEU A 204 20.97 -6.34 -6.42
C LEU A 204 20.98 -5.06 -5.60
N SER A 205 22.03 -4.27 -5.69
CA SER A 205 22.05 -2.93 -5.07
C SER A 205 20.94 -2.01 -5.63
N LYS A 206 20.41 -2.38 -6.80
CA LYS A 206 19.46 -1.56 -7.54
C LYS A 206 18.02 -1.54 -6.99
N ALA A 207 17.55 -2.60 -6.32
CA ALA A 207 16.19 -2.56 -5.76
C ALA A 207 16.02 -1.42 -4.74
N LYS A 208 17.04 -1.15 -3.93
CA LYS A 208 17.07 -0.02 -3.00
C LYS A 208 17.00 1.33 -3.70
N GLU A 209 17.52 1.42 -4.92
CA GLU A 209 17.55 2.64 -5.71
C GLU A 209 16.23 2.89 -6.46
N PHE A 210 15.49 1.82 -6.78
CA PHE A 210 14.30 1.92 -7.62
C PHE A 210 12.99 2.01 -6.84
N LEU A 211 12.91 1.44 -5.61
CA LEU A 211 11.69 1.46 -4.84
C LEU A 211 11.32 2.89 -4.45
N LYS A 212 10.17 3.35 -4.94
CA LYS A 212 9.63 4.70 -4.71
C LYS A 212 8.44 4.68 -3.78
N VAL A 213 7.65 3.61 -3.80
CA VAL A 213 6.42 3.49 -3.06
C VAL A 213 6.42 2.18 -2.28
N LEU A 214 6.31 2.27 -0.97
CA LEU A 214 6.10 1.13 -0.08
C LEU A 214 4.81 1.34 0.69
N LYS A 215 3.86 0.40 0.51
CA LYS A 215 2.61 0.38 1.24
C LYS A 215 2.51 -0.92 2.02
N ILE A 216 2.15 -0.82 3.28
CA ILE A 216 1.86 -1.92 4.18
C ILE A 216 0.46 -1.66 4.71
N GLU A 217 -0.52 -2.39 4.20
CA GLU A 217 -1.93 -2.12 4.43
C GLU A 217 -2.60 -3.33 5.08
N ASP A 218 -3.52 -3.07 6.01
CA ASP A 218 -4.38 -4.08 6.64
C ASP A 218 -3.62 -5.25 7.30
N VAL A 219 -2.51 -4.94 7.94
CA VAL A 219 -1.59 -5.94 8.45
C VAL A 219 -1.88 -6.24 9.91
N PHE A 220 -2.14 -7.53 10.20
CA PHE A 220 -2.30 -8.05 11.56
C PHE A 220 -0.97 -8.64 12.08
N GLY A 221 -0.63 -8.35 13.32
CA GLY A 221 0.47 -9.04 14.02
C GLY A 221 1.90 -8.65 13.63
N ILE A 222 2.10 -7.56 12.87
CA ILE A 222 3.44 -6.96 12.71
C ILE A 222 3.68 -5.95 13.82
N ASN A 223 4.78 -6.10 14.51
CA ASN A 223 5.30 -5.06 15.38
C ASN A 223 5.93 -3.95 14.53
N ILE A 224 5.32 -2.76 14.55
CA ILE A 224 5.83 -1.56 13.89
C ILE A 224 6.69 -0.81 14.91
N GLY A 225 7.91 -1.24 15.07
CA GLY A 225 8.90 -0.69 15.99
C GLY A 225 10.29 -0.62 15.35
N ALA A 226 11.33 -0.65 16.17
CA ALA A 226 12.71 -0.48 15.74
C ALA A 226 13.15 -1.46 14.63
N SER A 227 12.68 -2.71 14.67
CA SER A 227 13.00 -3.70 13.63
C SER A 227 12.41 -3.34 12.26
N PHE A 228 11.19 -2.78 12.24
CA PHE A 228 10.57 -2.26 11.05
C PHE A 228 11.34 -1.06 10.50
N VAL A 229 11.66 -0.10 11.36
CA VAL A 229 12.44 1.08 11.01
C VAL A 229 13.78 0.68 10.40
N SER A 230 14.52 -0.23 11.06
CA SER A 230 15.79 -0.75 10.55
C SER A 230 15.68 -1.38 9.15
N ALA A 231 14.58 -2.04 8.85
CA ALA A 231 14.35 -2.62 7.52
C ALA A 231 14.02 -1.55 6.47
N VAL A 232 13.18 -0.55 6.82
CA VAL A 232 12.66 0.44 5.87
C VAL A 232 13.65 1.58 5.59
N GLN A 233 14.43 2.02 6.58
CA GLN A 233 15.41 3.12 6.45
C GLN A 233 16.44 2.93 5.31
N ARG A 234 16.56 1.73 4.81
CA ARG A 234 17.50 1.38 3.73
C ARG A 234 17.00 1.73 2.33
N PHE A 235 15.70 1.93 2.20
CA PHE A 235 15.08 2.35 0.93
C PHE A 235 15.12 3.87 0.78
N ARG A 236 16.32 4.46 0.75
CA ARG A 236 16.56 5.91 0.80
C ARG A 236 15.87 6.73 -0.30
N ASN A 237 15.43 6.07 -1.36
CA ASN A 237 14.77 6.71 -2.49
C ASN A 237 13.24 6.62 -2.42
N LEU A 238 12.68 6.20 -1.28
CA LEU A 238 11.23 6.22 -1.10
C LEU A 238 10.69 7.65 -1.22
N VAL A 239 9.65 7.76 -2.02
CA VAL A 239 8.84 8.97 -2.21
C VAL A 239 7.55 8.86 -1.39
N SER A 240 7.04 7.65 -1.22
CA SER A 240 5.84 7.40 -0.42
C SER A 240 6.03 6.17 0.46
N LEU A 241 5.82 6.37 1.75
CA LEU A 241 5.73 5.30 2.75
C LEU A 241 4.34 5.35 3.39
N ARG A 242 3.60 4.26 3.27
CA ARG A 242 2.30 4.11 3.92
C ARG A 242 2.28 2.83 4.74
N VAL A 243 2.00 2.96 6.01
CA VAL A 243 1.85 1.86 6.97
C VAL A 243 0.50 2.02 7.65
N CYS A 244 -0.49 1.27 7.19
CA CYS A 244 -1.82 1.24 7.80
C CYS A 244 -1.99 -0.08 8.53
N VAL A 245 -2.04 -0.04 9.84
CA VAL A 245 -2.22 -1.20 10.70
C VAL A 245 -3.55 -1.05 11.40
N TYR A 246 -4.42 -2.06 11.26
CA TYR A 246 -5.66 -2.11 12.03
C TYR A 246 -5.42 -2.94 13.30
N CYS A 247 -5.44 -2.29 14.44
CA CYS A 247 -5.64 -2.97 15.70
C CYS A 247 -7.12 -3.27 15.89
N HIS A 248 -7.48 -4.54 15.89
CA HIS A 248 -8.83 -4.92 16.31
C HIS A 248 -8.88 -5.00 17.83
N ASP A 249 -9.77 -4.21 18.44
CA ASP A 249 -10.07 -4.19 19.89
C ASP A 249 -10.60 -5.52 20.46
N ARG A 250 -10.55 -6.61 19.73
CA ARG A 250 -11.23 -7.85 20.09
C ARG A 250 -10.34 -9.06 20.39
N ASP A 251 -9.05 -8.95 20.20
CA ASP A 251 -8.20 -10.07 20.62
C ASP A 251 -7.71 -9.85 22.04
N ASP A 252 -8.08 -10.77 22.93
CA ASP A 252 -7.69 -10.85 24.37
C ASP A 252 -6.17 -10.87 24.62
N ARG A 253 -5.35 -10.53 23.65
CA ARG A 253 -3.88 -10.49 23.74
C ARG A 253 -3.29 -9.10 23.96
N GLY A 254 -4.11 -8.05 24.02
CA GLY A 254 -3.89 -6.82 24.77
C GLY A 254 -2.70 -5.93 24.41
N LYS A 255 -1.92 -6.19 23.36
CA LYS A 255 -0.81 -5.30 23.02
C LYS A 255 -1.00 -4.66 21.64
N CYS A 256 -0.96 -3.32 21.63
CA CYS A 256 -0.81 -2.59 20.38
C CYS A 256 0.54 -2.96 19.76
N ILE A 257 0.49 -3.31 18.48
CA ILE A 257 1.68 -3.69 17.70
C ILE A 257 2.42 -2.47 17.15
N PHE A 258 1.91 -1.25 17.41
CA PHE A 258 2.51 -0.01 16.99
C PHE A 258 3.39 0.54 18.13
N GLU A 259 4.67 0.20 18.07
CA GLU A 259 5.68 0.54 19.10
C GLU A 259 6.68 1.61 18.58
N LEU A 260 6.28 2.44 17.62
CA LEU A 260 7.12 3.56 17.20
C LEU A 260 7.20 4.60 18.31
N ASN A 261 8.42 5.06 18.59
CA ASN A 261 8.73 6.19 19.46
C ASN A 261 9.38 7.33 18.66
N ASP A 262 9.66 8.45 19.33
CA ASP A 262 10.25 9.64 18.69
C ASP A 262 11.62 9.35 18.05
N ASP A 263 12.44 8.49 18.66
CA ASP A 263 13.75 8.09 18.12
C ASP A 263 13.57 7.32 16.81
N ASN A 264 12.62 6.40 16.76
CA ASN A 264 12.31 5.61 15.56
C ASN A 264 11.84 6.51 14.41
N VAL A 265 10.99 7.49 14.69
CA VAL A 265 10.54 8.46 13.69
C VAL A 265 11.68 9.36 13.23
N THR A 266 12.57 9.74 14.15
CA THR A 266 13.78 10.51 13.83
C THR A 266 14.69 9.73 12.88
N GLU A 267 14.96 8.46 13.16
CA GLU A 267 15.77 7.60 12.30
C GLU A 267 15.16 7.45 10.90
N LEU A 268 13.82 7.28 10.81
CA LEU A 268 13.11 7.24 9.52
C LEU A 268 13.27 8.56 8.77
N ALA A 269 13.04 9.70 9.41
CA ALA A 269 13.12 11.01 8.79
C ALA A 269 14.55 11.29 8.25
N MET A 270 15.57 10.97 9.04
CA MET A 270 16.98 11.13 8.62
C MET A 270 17.36 10.23 7.44
N ALA A 271 16.79 9.04 7.36
CA ALA A 271 17.10 8.09 6.30
C ALA A 271 16.30 8.33 5.02
N LEU A 272 15.04 8.78 5.11
CA LEU A 272 14.08 8.84 4.01
C LEU A 272 13.84 10.29 3.54
N THR A 273 14.91 11.00 3.21
CA THR A 273 14.88 12.44 2.86
C THR A 273 14.13 12.77 1.56
N GLN A 274 13.77 11.76 0.75
CA GLN A 274 13.04 11.94 -0.51
C GLN A 274 11.52 11.79 -0.36
N LEU A 275 11.02 11.59 0.88
CA LEU A 275 9.58 11.42 1.11
C LEU A 275 8.79 12.67 0.70
N GLU A 276 7.73 12.44 -0.07
CA GLU A 276 6.67 13.39 -0.38
C GLU A 276 5.38 13.07 0.41
N SER A 277 5.18 11.78 0.76
CA SER A 277 4.05 11.32 1.54
C SER A 277 4.49 10.31 2.57
N LEU A 278 4.13 10.55 3.84
CA LEU A 278 4.36 9.65 4.96
C LEU A 278 3.04 9.39 5.69
N VAL A 279 2.63 8.13 5.74
CA VAL A 279 1.50 7.67 6.53
C VAL A 279 2.00 6.59 7.47
N LEU A 280 2.05 6.91 8.75
CA LEU A 280 2.38 5.99 9.83
C LEU A 280 1.10 5.73 10.60
N GLY A 281 0.56 4.56 10.44
CA GLY A 281 -0.76 4.08 10.84
C GLY A 281 -1.26 4.46 12.22
N TYR A 282 -2.38 3.88 12.56
CA TYR A 282 -3.17 4.28 13.71
C TYR A 282 -2.96 3.27 14.84
N PRO A 283 -2.37 3.68 15.98
CA PRO A 283 -2.39 2.84 17.17
C PRO A 283 -3.83 2.56 17.61
N CYS A 284 -4.01 1.48 18.35
CA CYS A 284 -5.26 1.25 19.07
C CYS A 284 -5.61 2.48 19.89
N SER A 285 -6.88 2.80 19.97
CA SER A 285 -7.44 3.99 20.60
C SER A 285 -7.01 4.24 22.06
N GLU A 286 -6.33 3.32 22.69
CA GLU A 286 -6.03 3.40 24.12
C GLU A 286 -4.54 3.22 24.42
N ASN A 287 -3.91 4.31 24.75
CA ASN A 287 -2.82 4.45 25.74
C ASN A 287 -1.40 4.00 25.41
N THR A 288 -1.04 3.61 24.21
CA THR A 288 0.33 3.16 23.98
C THR A 288 1.06 3.88 22.85
N CYS A 289 0.59 5.07 22.47
CA CYS A 289 1.36 5.86 21.51
C CYS A 289 2.63 6.37 22.20
N LEU A 290 3.78 5.84 21.79
CA LEU A 290 5.10 6.22 22.32
C LEU A 290 5.69 7.43 21.59
N THR A 291 5.07 7.86 20.50
CA THR A 291 5.44 9.09 19.78
C THR A 291 4.79 10.29 20.46
N THR A 292 5.50 11.39 20.53
CA THR A 292 5.01 12.69 21.00
C THR A 292 5.07 13.70 19.85
N VAL A 293 4.59 14.91 20.06
CA VAL A 293 4.69 15.99 19.07
C VAL A 293 6.15 16.32 18.70
N THR A 294 7.11 15.93 19.54
CA THR A 294 8.54 16.17 19.30
C THR A 294 9.06 15.43 18.06
N CYS A 295 8.41 14.33 17.66
CA CYS A 295 8.75 13.58 16.43
C CYS A 295 8.53 14.40 15.15
N LEU A 296 7.70 15.45 15.19
CA LEU A 296 7.43 16.30 14.02
C LEU A 296 8.65 17.16 13.66
N LEU A 297 9.51 17.49 14.62
CA LEU A 297 10.67 18.32 14.38
C LEU A 297 11.69 17.68 13.42
N PRO A 298 12.18 16.44 13.65
CA PRO A 298 13.07 15.79 12.70
C PRO A 298 12.42 15.59 11.33
N ILE A 299 11.10 15.33 11.27
CA ILE A 299 10.38 15.26 10.00
C ILE A 299 10.48 16.60 9.26
N SER A 300 10.21 17.71 9.91
CA SER A 300 10.24 19.05 9.29
C SER A 300 11.62 19.43 8.74
N VAL A 301 12.69 18.97 9.38
CA VAL A 301 14.07 19.30 9.03
C VAL A 301 14.63 18.37 7.93
N HIS A 302 14.37 17.08 8.04
CA HIS A 302 15.01 16.09 7.17
C HIS A 302 14.19 15.72 5.93
N CYS A 303 12.85 15.82 5.99
CA CYS A 303 11.97 15.47 4.88
C CYS A 303 11.60 16.71 4.04
N SER A 304 12.58 17.34 3.38
CA SER A 304 12.41 18.61 2.67
C SER A 304 11.42 18.59 1.48
N LYS A 305 10.89 17.43 1.09
CA LYS A 305 9.91 17.26 0.02
C LYS A 305 8.53 16.84 0.53
N LEU A 306 8.39 16.62 1.83
CA LEU A 306 7.16 16.08 2.41
C LEU A 306 6.04 17.12 2.32
N ASN A 307 4.96 16.76 1.64
CA ASN A 307 3.77 17.58 1.48
C ASN A 307 2.54 17.00 2.21
N ARG A 308 2.56 15.70 2.51
CA ARG A 308 1.49 15.02 3.22
C ARG A 308 2.06 14.15 4.34
N LEU A 309 1.56 14.36 5.55
CA LEU A 309 1.89 13.59 6.74
C LEU A 309 0.60 13.10 7.38
N SER A 310 0.53 11.79 7.64
CA SER A 310 -0.47 11.20 8.52
C SER A 310 0.28 10.45 9.61
N ILE A 311 0.14 10.90 10.84
CA ILE A 311 0.87 10.36 11.99
C ILE A 311 0.02 10.51 13.25
N HIS A 312 0.09 9.49 14.08
CA HIS A 312 -0.50 9.54 15.41
C HIS A 312 0.57 9.77 16.46
N PHE A 313 0.34 10.70 17.39
CA PHE A 313 1.21 10.96 18.54
C PHE A 313 0.37 11.23 19.79
N ASN A 314 0.97 11.08 20.95
CA ASN A 314 0.33 11.39 22.21
C ASN A 314 0.21 12.91 22.38
N ALA A 315 -1.02 13.43 22.41
CA ALA A 315 -1.31 14.84 22.52
C ALA A 315 -1.59 15.30 23.97
N THR A 316 -1.47 14.43 24.96
CA THR A 316 -1.84 14.75 26.36
C THR A 316 -1.16 16.02 26.88
N ASN A 317 0.10 16.25 26.51
CA ASN A 317 0.90 17.39 26.94
C ASN A 317 1.36 18.25 25.76
N ILE A 318 0.64 18.24 24.65
CA ILE A 318 1.08 18.85 23.38
C ILE A 318 1.45 20.33 23.52
N ALA A 319 0.71 21.10 24.31
CA ALA A 319 0.99 22.52 24.51
C ALA A 319 2.32 22.77 25.22
N ASP A 320 2.60 21.97 26.26
CA ASP A 320 3.84 22.09 27.02
C ASP A 320 5.04 21.57 26.23
N ASP A 321 4.86 20.49 25.52
CA ASP A 321 5.88 19.93 24.62
C ASP A 321 6.25 20.93 23.51
N LEU A 322 5.27 21.61 22.91
CA LEU A 322 5.51 22.63 21.90
C LEU A 322 6.18 23.88 22.52
N ARG A 323 5.79 24.33 23.71
CA ARG A 323 6.52 25.40 24.39
C ARG A 323 7.98 25.03 24.56
N ASN A 324 8.26 23.85 25.08
CA ASN A 324 9.63 23.35 25.27
C ASN A 324 10.41 23.30 23.95
N ILE A 325 9.79 22.86 22.87
CA ILE A 325 10.40 22.85 21.53
C ILE A 325 10.72 24.26 21.06
N LEU A 326 9.76 25.20 21.18
CA LEU A 326 9.90 26.55 20.69
C LEU A 326 10.95 27.34 21.50
N GLU A 327 11.10 27.06 22.80
CA GLU A 327 12.10 27.69 23.69
C GLU A 327 13.50 27.07 23.54
N ASN A 328 13.60 25.87 22.91
CA ASN A 328 14.88 25.20 22.77
C ASN A 328 15.82 25.97 21.81
N PRO A 329 17.03 26.36 22.27
CA PRO A 329 17.98 27.08 21.42
C PRO A 329 18.34 26.35 20.11
N ARG A 330 18.37 25.02 20.15
CA ARG A 330 18.62 24.22 18.95
C ARG A 330 17.50 24.38 17.93
N PHE A 331 16.24 24.44 18.37
CA PHE A 331 15.10 24.69 17.50
C PHE A 331 15.20 26.07 16.84
N GLN A 332 15.60 27.09 17.55
CA GLN A 332 15.79 28.44 17.02
C GLN A 332 16.87 28.45 15.93
N GLN A 333 17.94 27.68 16.06
CA GLN A 333 18.93 27.50 15.00
C GLN A 333 18.34 26.78 13.79
N LEU A 334 17.52 25.74 14.02
CA LEU A 334 16.86 24.98 12.95
C LEU A 334 15.81 25.82 12.19
N ARG A 335 15.26 26.87 12.79
CA ARG A 335 14.30 27.80 12.14
C ARG A 335 14.87 28.45 10.87
N SER A 336 16.17 28.63 10.79
CA SER A 336 16.84 29.20 9.64
C SER A 336 17.03 28.23 8.46
N LEU A 337 16.84 26.93 8.69
CA LEU A 337 16.98 25.92 7.64
C LEU A 337 15.72 25.82 6.78
N PRO A 338 15.86 25.44 5.48
CA PRO A 338 14.72 25.08 4.66
C PRO A 338 13.92 23.96 5.33
N ARG A 339 12.61 24.15 5.44
CA ARG A 339 11.70 23.20 6.06
C ARG A 339 10.87 22.50 5.03
N CYS A 340 10.29 21.35 5.41
CA CYS A 340 9.42 20.64 4.50
C CYS A 340 8.18 21.48 4.16
N PRO A 341 7.71 21.40 2.91
CA PRO A 341 6.54 22.13 2.44
C PRO A 341 5.24 21.38 2.81
N LEU A 342 5.13 20.90 4.08
CA LEU A 342 3.97 20.17 4.54
C LEU A 342 2.71 21.02 4.41
N ALA A 343 1.83 20.61 3.51
CA ALA A 343 0.55 21.28 3.29
C ALA A 343 -0.61 20.59 4.00
N PHE A 344 -0.50 19.28 4.23
CA PHE A 344 -1.55 18.46 4.78
C PHE A 344 -1.04 17.60 5.93
N LEU A 345 -1.65 17.77 7.12
CA LEU A 345 -1.42 16.95 8.31
C LEU A 345 -2.70 16.22 8.68
N ASP A 346 -2.66 14.91 8.74
CA ASP A 346 -3.75 14.05 9.20
C ASP A 346 -3.33 13.38 10.52
N VAL A 347 -4.06 13.66 11.56
CA VAL A 347 -3.83 13.16 12.93
C VAL A 347 -4.90 12.14 13.37
N TYR A 348 -5.84 11.84 12.47
CA TYR A 348 -6.90 10.86 12.62
C TYR A 348 -7.66 10.93 13.97
N ARG A 349 -7.71 9.86 14.76
CA ARG A 349 -8.50 9.73 15.99
C ARG A 349 -7.79 10.24 17.25
N MET A 350 -7.06 11.30 17.16
CA MET A 350 -6.36 11.85 18.29
C MET A 350 -7.19 12.97 18.93
N PRO A 351 -7.63 12.85 20.18
CA PRO A 351 -8.33 13.94 20.84
C PRO A 351 -7.36 15.09 21.13
N LEU A 352 -7.74 16.30 20.77
CA LEU A 352 -6.94 17.47 21.07
C LEU A 352 -7.23 18.02 22.47
N GLY A 353 -8.52 17.99 22.88
CA GLY A 353 -8.96 18.34 24.23
C GLY A 353 -8.56 19.74 24.73
N LEU A 354 -8.13 20.63 23.83
CA LEU A 354 -7.56 21.93 24.14
C LEU A 354 -8.55 23.04 23.76
N HIS A 355 -8.57 24.10 24.57
CA HIS A 355 -9.39 25.27 24.33
C HIS A 355 -8.60 26.55 24.65
N GLY A 356 -9.00 27.68 24.05
CA GLY A 356 -8.47 29.00 24.35
C GLY A 356 -6.96 29.12 24.11
N SER A 357 -6.23 29.59 25.10
CA SER A 357 -4.79 29.92 25.00
C SER A 357 -3.90 28.73 24.66
N ASP A 358 -4.24 27.53 25.12
CA ASP A 358 -3.44 26.35 24.82
C ASP A 358 -3.60 25.91 23.39
N LEU A 359 -4.80 26.02 22.83
CA LEU A 359 -5.04 25.78 21.40
C LEU A 359 -4.24 26.78 20.54
N GLU A 360 -4.22 28.07 20.90
CA GLU A 360 -3.40 29.07 20.18
C GLU A 360 -1.91 28.72 20.19
N ILE A 361 -1.39 28.23 21.31
CA ILE A 361 0.01 27.81 21.42
C ILE A 361 0.29 26.65 20.46
N VAL A 362 -0.63 25.67 20.43
CA VAL A 362 -0.47 24.51 19.54
C VAL A 362 -0.54 24.93 18.08
N VAL A 363 -1.47 25.77 17.69
CA VAL A 363 -1.56 26.30 16.31
C VAL A 363 -0.29 27.04 15.90
N LYS A 364 0.18 27.98 16.74
CA LYS A 364 1.43 28.72 16.48
C LYS A 364 2.64 27.79 16.40
N GLY A 365 2.73 26.84 17.33
CA GLY A 365 3.83 25.87 17.35
C GLY A 365 3.86 25.00 16.11
N MET A 366 2.71 24.53 15.65
CA MET A 366 2.60 23.74 14.42
C MET A 366 2.97 24.54 13.17
N ILE A 367 2.54 25.80 13.07
CA ILE A 367 2.92 26.68 11.95
C ILE A 367 4.41 27.01 12.02
N ASP A 368 4.97 27.18 13.23
CA ASP A 368 6.41 27.37 13.39
C ASP A 368 7.22 26.13 12.96
N ILE A 369 6.71 24.92 13.16
CA ILE A 369 7.32 23.69 12.68
C ILE A 369 7.09 23.50 11.18
N PHE A 370 5.90 23.76 10.68
CA PHE A 370 5.48 23.57 9.30
C PHE A 370 4.89 24.86 8.71
N PRO A 371 5.71 25.78 8.21
CA PRO A 371 5.24 27.09 7.74
C PRO A 371 4.25 27.04 6.55
N SER A 372 4.21 25.93 5.83
CA SER A 372 3.31 25.71 4.68
C SER A 372 2.06 24.93 5.03
N LEU A 373 1.82 24.63 6.31
CA LEU A 373 0.67 23.82 6.75
C LEU A 373 -0.64 24.56 6.45
N ALA A 374 -1.37 24.07 5.46
CA ALA A 374 -2.62 24.68 5.01
C ALA A 374 -3.86 23.96 5.53
N HIS A 375 -3.72 22.68 5.86
CA HIS A 375 -4.85 21.83 6.22
C HIS A 375 -4.45 20.80 7.28
N CYS A 376 -5.31 20.68 8.30
CA CYS A 376 -5.17 19.64 9.30
C CYS A 376 -6.50 18.90 9.44
N GLU A 377 -6.47 17.58 9.36
CA GLU A 377 -7.61 16.71 9.58
C GLU A 377 -7.46 15.89 10.84
N GLY A 378 -8.52 15.81 11.62
CA GLY A 378 -8.70 14.89 12.74
C GLY A 378 -10.19 14.57 12.89
N VAL A 379 -10.49 13.38 13.36
CA VAL A 379 -11.89 12.92 13.53
C VAL A 379 -12.47 13.33 14.88
N GLU A 380 -11.60 13.53 15.88
CA GLU A 380 -11.97 13.84 17.24
C GLU A 380 -12.12 15.35 17.45
N GLU A 381 -12.82 15.70 18.54
CA GLU A 381 -13.15 17.08 18.92
C GLU A 381 -11.89 17.98 19.03
N GLY A 382 -12.03 19.24 18.61
CA GLY A 382 -10.97 20.28 18.67
C GLY A 382 -10.15 20.45 17.38
N TRP A 383 -10.10 19.47 16.50
CA TRP A 383 -9.32 19.60 15.25
C TRP A 383 -10.00 20.47 14.19
N GLU A 384 -11.33 20.60 14.20
CA GLU A 384 -12.05 21.53 13.33
C GLU A 384 -11.71 22.97 13.68
N GLU A 385 -11.74 23.33 14.98
CA GLU A 385 -11.33 24.65 15.47
C GLU A 385 -9.86 24.95 15.15
N PHE A 386 -8.98 23.98 15.37
CA PHE A 386 -7.57 24.05 15.03
C PHE A 386 -7.35 24.32 13.53
N SER A 387 -8.03 23.59 12.66
CA SER A 387 -7.92 23.77 11.20
C SER A 387 -8.44 25.15 10.76
N GLY A 388 -9.53 25.63 11.38
CA GLY A 388 -10.04 26.99 11.16
C GLY A 388 -9.00 28.05 11.50
N MET A 389 -8.38 27.96 12.66
CA MET A 389 -7.35 28.91 13.12
C MET A 389 -6.10 28.91 12.22
N ILE A 390 -5.68 27.76 11.69
CA ILE A 390 -4.61 27.68 10.69
C ILE A 390 -4.98 28.49 9.44
N GLY A 391 -6.21 28.28 8.93
CA GLY A 391 -6.72 28.99 7.76
C GLY A 391 -6.71 30.51 7.93
N ASP A 392 -7.16 30.99 9.09
CA ASP A 392 -7.19 32.40 9.42
C ASP A 392 -5.78 33.02 9.51
N LEU A 393 -4.84 32.35 10.18
CA LEU A 393 -3.47 32.82 10.32
C LEU A 393 -2.67 32.82 9.01
N GLN A 394 -3.00 31.93 8.10
CA GLN A 394 -2.35 31.83 6.79
C GLN A 394 -3.04 32.65 5.69
N GLY A 395 -4.15 33.32 6.00
CA GLY A 395 -4.88 34.14 5.05
C GLY A 395 -5.69 33.34 4.01
N TYR A 396 -5.99 32.08 4.30
CA TYR A 396 -6.85 31.22 3.49
C TYR A 396 -8.33 31.32 3.90
N SER A 397 -8.71 32.28 4.76
CA SER A 397 -10.11 32.50 5.11
C SER A 397 -10.90 32.84 3.84
N LYS A 398 -11.94 32.04 3.62
CA LYS A 398 -12.85 32.13 2.46
C LYS A 398 -13.70 33.38 2.47
#